data_d1bab85b73688f313fa7880b19df3397
#
_entry.id   d1bab85b73688f313fa7880b19df3397
#
_cell.length_a   1.000
_cell.length_b   1.000
_cell.length_c   1.000
_cell.angle_alpha   90.00
_cell.angle_beta   90.00
_cell.angle_gamma   90.00
#
_symmetry.space_group_name_H-M   'P 1'
#
loop_
_entity.id
_entity.type
_entity.pdbx_description
1 polymer ?
#
loop_
_entity_poly.entity_id
_entity_poly.type
_entity_poly.pdbx_seq_one_letter_code
_entity_poly.pdbx_strand_id
1 'polypeptide(L)'
;MTGPAARPARMRAVRYERYGGPERLRLVEVGVPSPAPGRVLVRVRASSVNSWDWDLLRGRPWFARLGGLFRPAHPVLGADVVGEVVEVGSGVTVFGVGDEVWGDVSAAGWGGYAEFAAVEASGLRPGPVGLDPAVAAAVPQAGGLAWQALVDVGRVTAGERVLVVGAGGGAGTFAIQLARHLGADVVGVDRAAKVDLVRALGATVVIDADDPAADPFADAAAYDVIVDLVASRPRSTYRRALRPGGRLVVVGGSTRTIASVAATGGRPDAEGRTLRLLAAKPNGGLDELGALVASGAVTPVIEEVLPLERVPEALARIGDGTVRGKLVIMP
;
A
#
# COMPACT_ATOMS: atom_id res chain seq x y z
N MET A 1 -8.83 -37.68 -0.70
CA MET A 1 -7.64 -36.91 -0.30
C MET A 1 -6.74 -36.83 -1.53
N THR A 2 -6.85 -35.79 -2.34
CA THR A 2 -5.93 -35.52 -3.43
C THR A 2 -4.61 -35.03 -2.80
N GLY A 3 -3.53 -35.78 -3.04
CA GLY A 3 -2.20 -35.36 -2.56
C GLY A 3 -1.82 -33.98 -3.09
N PRO A 4 -0.84 -33.29 -2.47
CA PRO A 4 -0.43 -31.97 -2.92
C PRO A 4 -0.05 -32.04 -4.41
N ALA A 5 -0.64 -31.16 -5.22
CA ALA A 5 -0.35 -31.10 -6.64
C ALA A 5 1.15 -30.88 -6.83
N ALA A 6 1.78 -31.73 -7.64
CA ALA A 6 3.22 -31.68 -7.90
C ALA A 6 3.60 -30.27 -8.41
N ARG A 7 4.62 -29.67 -7.82
CA ARG A 7 5.17 -28.38 -8.20
C ARG A 7 5.62 -28.42 -9.67
N PRO A 8 5.19 -27.48 -10.53
CA PRO A 8 5.68 -27.42 -11.91
C PRO A 8 7.16 -27.03 -11.94
N ALA A 9 7.87 -27.42 -12.97
CA ALA A 9 9.28 -27.06 -13.14
C ALA A 9 9.46 -25.59 -13.56
N ARG A 10 8.46 -25.00 -14.23
CA ARG A 10 8.45 -23.63 -14.74
C ARG A 10 7.18 -22.91 -14.32
N MET A 11 7.27 -21.57 -14.26
CA MET A 11 6.18 -20.68 -13.93
C MET A 11 6.21 -19.43 -14.80
N ARG A 12 5.08 -18.77 -14.94
CA ARG A 12 4.99 -17.44 -15.53
C ARG A 12 5.30 -16.38 -14.47
N ALA A 13 6.03 -15.34 -14.87
CA ALA A 13 6.32 -14.18 -14.03
C ALA A 13 6.48 -12.93 -14.89
N VAL A 14 6.08 -11.78 -14.37
CA VAL A 14 6.37 -10.47 -14.97
C VAL A 14 7.67 -9.93 -14.41
N ARG A 15 8.66 -9.79 -15.28
CA ARG A 15 10.04 -9.50 -14.92
C ARG A 15 10.57 -8.26 -15.62
N TYR A 16 11.49 -7.53 -14.96
CA TYR A 16 12.30 -6.48 -15.56
C TYR A 16 13.77 -6.60 -15.11
N GLU A 17 14.68 -6.12 -15.96
CA GLU A 17 16.13 -6.23 -15.73
C GLU A 17 16.83 -4.88 -15.65
N ARG A 18 16.12 -3.80 -16.01
CA ARG A 18 16.60 -2.42 -15.98
C ARG A 18 15.50 -1.50 -15.53
N TYR A 19 15.86 -0.48 -14.78
CA TYR A 19 14.95 0.59 -14.41
C TYR A 19 14.38 1.31 -15.64
N GLY A 20 13.14 1.70 -15.58
CA GLY A 20 12.44 2.40 -16.67
C GLY A 20 10.95 2.45 -16.46
N GLY A 21 10.19 2.61 -17.53
CA GLY A 21 8.72 2.56 -17.50
C GLY A 21 8.18 1.14 -17.69
N PRO A 22 6.84 1.01 -17.81
CA PRO A 22 6.16 -0.28 -18.01
C PRO A 22 6.65 -1.07 -19.22
N GLU A 23 7.21 -0.41 -20.20
CA GLU A 23 7.82 -1.02 -21.39
C GLU A 23 9.04 -1.91 -21.07
N ARG A 24 9.55 -1.86 -19.84
CA ARG A 24 10.65 -2.73 -19.36
C ARG A 24 10.17 -4.08 -18.83
N LEU A 25 8.90 -4.18 -18.51
CA LEU A 25 8.30 -5.39 -17.99
C LEU A 25 8.04 -6.40 -19.13
N ARG A 26 8.30 -7.65 -18.86
CA ARG A 26 8.06 -8.77 -19.78
C ARG A 26 7.45 -9.94 -19.03
N LEU A 27 6.38 -10.50 -19.56
CA LEU A 27 5.93 -11.83 -19.14
C LEU A 27 6.92 -12.86 -19.68
N VAL A 28 7.45 -13.67 -18.78
CA VAL A 28 8.45 -14.69 -19.10
C VAL A 28 8.15 -16.00 -18.38
N GLU A 29 8.61 -17.10 -18.93
CA GLU A 29 8.67 -18.36 -18.22
C GLU A 29 10.04 -18.53 -17.55
N VAL A 30 10.02 -18.78 -16.23
CA VAL A 30 11.22 -19.00 -15.41
C VAL A 30 11.09 -20.29 -14.61
N GLY A 31 12.19 -20.80 -14.09
CA GLY A 31 12.15 -21.92 -13.14
C GLY A 31 11.42 -21.52 -11.87
N VAL A 32 10.60 -22.42 -11.32
CA VAL A 32 9.99 -22.20 -10.00
C VAL A 32 11.09 -22.20 -8.94
N PRO A 33 11.22 -21.17 -8.10
CA PRO A 33 12.28 -21.09 -7.10
C PRO A 33 12.08 -22.14 -6.00
N SER A 34 13.18 -22.66 -5.44
CA SER A 34 13.12 -23.45 -4.21
C SER A 34 13.25 -22.50 -3.01
N PRO A 35 12.50 -22.72 -1.92
CA PRO A 35 12.61 -21.89 -0.74
C PRO A 35 13.94 -22.18 0.00
N ALA A 36 14.73 -21.14 0.20
CA ALA A 36 15.93 -21.17 1.04
C ALA A 36 15.55 -21.38 2.52
N PRO A 37 16.52 -21.64 3.44
CA PRO A 37 16.25 -21.67 4.88
C PRO A 37 15.50 -20.43 5.35
N GLY A 38 14.46 -20.61 6.18
CA GLY A 38 13.60 -19.53 6.69
C GLY A 38 12.54 -19.03 5.71
N ARG A 39 12.47 -19.56 4.49
CA ARG A 39 11.51 -19.17 3.47
C ARG A 39 10.46 -20.25 3.21
N VAL A 40 9.34 -19.82 2.67
CA VAL A 40 8.30 -20.69 2.12
C VAL A 40 8.09 -20.39 0.64
N LEU A 41 7.69 -21.39 -0.14
CA LEU A 41 7.20 -21.21 -1.50
C LEU A 41 5.68 -21.11 -1.45
N VAL A 42 5.17 -19.96 -1.87
CA VAL A 42 3.73 -19.67 -1.94
C VAL A 42 3.28 -19.80 -3.39
N ARG A 43 2.23 -20.58 -3.65
CA ARG A 43 1.45 -20.49 -4.88
C ARG A 43 0.61 -19.24 -4.77
N VAL A 44 0.90 -18.23 -5.57
CA VAL A 44 0.20 -16.95 -5.53
C VAL A 44 -1.19 -17.10 -6.15
N ARG A 45 -2.22 -16.78 -5.38
CA ARG A 45 -3.61 -16.72 -5.86
C ARG A 45 -3.98 -15.31 -6.30
N ALA A 46 -3.45 -14.31 -5.58
CA ALA A 46 -3.64 -12.90 -5.91
C ALA A 46 -2.50 -12.04 -5.37
N SER A 47 -2.26 -10.94 -6.04
CA SER A 47 -1.38 -9.84 -5.65
C SER A 47 -2.07 -8.53 -5.92
N SER A 48 -1.52 -7.40 -5.46
CA SER A 48 -2.08 -6.10 -5.82
C SER A 48 -0.99 -5.10 -6.25
N VAL A 49 -1.40 -4.07 -6.99
CA VAL A 49 -0.47 -3.07 -7.52
C VAL A 49 -0.41 -1.85 -6.61
N ASN A 50 0.79 -1.42 -6.30
CA ASN A 50 1.07 -0.32 -5.37
C ASN A 50 1.96 0.75 -5.99
N SER A 51 1.92 1.97 -5.43
CA SER A 51 2.80 3.06 -5.86
C SER A 51 4.27 2.74 -5.65
N TRP A 52 4.59 1.91 -4.64
CA TRP A 52 5.97 1.49 -4.38
C TRP A 52 6.51 0.55 -5.47
N ASP A 53 5.67 -0.31 -6.07
CA ASP A 53 6.04 -1.09 -7.26
C ASP A 53 6.43 -0.17 -8.43
N TRP A 54 5.65 0.91 -8.64
CA TRP A 54 5.91 1.92 -9.65
C TRP A 54 7.24 2.64 -9.42
N ASP A 55 7.51 3.04 -8.18
CA ASP A 55 8.73 3.74 -7.81
C ASP A 55 9.96 2.84 -8.00
N LEU A 56 9.88 1.56 -7.62
CA LEU A 56 10.94 0.58 -7.83
C LEU A 56 11.18 0.28 -9.30
N LEU A 57 10.13 0.10 -10.10
CA LEU A 57 10.26 -0.09 -11.54
C LEU A 57 11.05 1.05 -12.18
N ARG A 58 10.77 2.28 -11.80
CA ARG A 58 11.43 3.47 -12.32
C ARG A 58 12.79 3.73 -11.69
N GLY A 59 13.07 3.13 -10.53
CA GLY A 59 14.23 3.48 -9.71
C GLY A 59 14.20 4.95 -9.28
N ARG A 60 13.01 5.46 -8.97
CA ARG A 60 12.79 6.85 -8.53
C ARG A 60 11.78 6.86 -7.39
N PRO A 61 12.04 7.66 -6.34
CA PRO A 61 13.22 8.49 -6.10
C PRO A 61 14.51 7.65 -5.97
N TRP A 62 15.67 8.31 -5.92
CA TRP A 62 17.00 7.66 -5.96
C TRP A 62 17.18 6.54 -4.91
N PHE A 63 16.56 6.65 -3.75
CA PHE A 63 16.61 5.65 -2.69
C PHE A 63 15.88 4.34 -3.06
N ALA A 64 14.99 4.35 -4.05
CA ALA A 64 14.42 3.13 -4.63
C ALA A 64 15.47 2.21 -5.28
N ARG A 65 16.69 2.73 -5.50
CA ARG A 65 17.85 1.96 -6.01
C ARG A 65 18.80 1.45 -4.95
N LEU A 66 18.53 1.67 -3.66
CA LEU A 66 19.45 1.27 -2.58
C LEU A 66 19.75 -0.23 -2.54
N GLY A 67 18.83 -1.07 -3.02
CA GLY A 67 19.07 -2.52 -3.17
C GLY A 67 19.82 -2.93 -4.45
N GLY A 68 20.01 -2.00 -5.43
CA GLY A 68 20.65 -2.32 -6.71
C GLY A 68 20.84 -1.06 -7.56
N LEU A 69 22.01 -0.45 -7.48
CA LEU A 69 22.27 0.87 -8.08
C LEU A 69 22.06 0.88 -9.61
N PHE A 70 22.54 -0.14 -10.30
CA PHE A 70 22.53 -0.25 -11.77
C PHE A 70 21.49 -1.23 -12.32
N ARG A 71 21.09 -2.20 -11.51
CA ARG A 71 20.10 -3.21 -11.85
C ARG A 71 19.12 -3.38 -10.67
N PRO A 72 17.85 -3.69 -10.94
CA PRO A 72 16.88 -3.96 -9.89
C PRO A 72 17.33 -5.11 -8.99
N ALA A 73 17.21 -4.94 -7.67
CA ALA A 73 17.45 -6.01 -6.70
C ALA A 73 16.35 -7.06 -6.76
N HIS A 74 15.13 -6.65 -7.08
CA HIS A 74 13.95 -7.50 -7.17
C HIS A 74 13.43 -7.50 -8.61
N PRO A 75 13.84 -8.45 -9.44
CA PRO A 75 13.46 -8.50 -10.85
C PRO A 75 11.98 -8.85 -11.09
N VAL A 76 11.29 -9.42 -10.10
CA VAL A 76 9.85 -9.63 -10.07
C VAL A 76 9.30 -8.82 -8.90
N LEU A 77 8.40 -7.88 -9.19
CA LEU A 77 7.74 -7.03 -8.20
C LEU A 77 6.45 -7.69 -7.66
N GLY A 78 5.59 -6.91 -7.03
CA GLY A 78 4.39 -7.37 -6.35
C GLY A 78 4.67 -7.55 -4.86
N ALA A 79 4.34 -6.51 -4.09
CA ALA A 79 4.54 -6.49 -2.65
C ALA A 79 3.49 -7.31 -1.90
N ASP A 80 2.25 -7.26 -2.35
CA ASP A 80 1.17 -7.99 -1.71
C ASP A 80 1.10 -9.42 -2.25
N VAL A 81 1.04 -10.39 -1.36
CA VAL A 81 0.91 -11.82 -1.70
C VAL A 81 -0.23 -12.43 -0.90
N VAL A 82 -1.13 -13.12 -1.61
CA VAL A 82 -2.15 -14.00 -1.04
C VAL A 82 -2.01 -15.34 -1.74
N GLY A 83 -1.96 -16.45 -1.00
CA GLY A 83 -1.82 -17.75 -1.62
C GLY A 83 -1.70 -18.88 -0.62
N GLU A 84 -1.23 -20.02 -1.13
CA GLU A 84 -1.08 -21.28 -0.40
C GLU A 84 0.40 -21.68 -0.34
N VAL A 85 0.86 -22.05 0.84
CA VAL A 85 2.22 -22.61 1.02
C VAL A 85 2.28 -23.99 0.36
N VAL A 86 3.17 -24.16 -0.62
CA VAL A 86 3.35 -25.42 -1.35
C VAL A 86 4.68 -26.11 -1.05
N GLU A 87 5.64 -25.39 -0.48
CA GLU A 87 6.93 -25.95 -0.04
C GLU A 87 7.48 -25.12 1.12
N VAL A 88 8.13 -25.76 2.08
CA VAL A 88 8.67 -25.14 3.28
C VAL A 88 10.18 -25.35 3.33
N GLY A 89 10.93 -24.26 3.42
CA GLY A 89 12.37 -24.28 3.61
C GLY A 89 12.77 -24.69 5.03
N SER A 90 14.00 -25.14 5.20
CA SER A 90 14.48 -25.57 6.52
C SER A 90 14.42 -24.43 7.55
N GLY A 91 14.11 -24.79 8.80
CA GLY A 91 14.02 -23.85 9.93
C GLY A 91 12.68 -23.09 10.03
N VAL A 92 11.77 -23.25 9.08
CA VAL A 92 10.40 -22.70 9.22
C VAL A 92 9.55 -23.65 10.05
N THR A 93 8.92 -23.12 11.10
CA THR A 93 8.04 -23.87 12.01
C THR A 93 6.66 -23.26 12.14
N VAL A 94 6.47 -22.05 11.57
CA VAL A 94 5.22 -21.25 11.73
C VAL A 94 4.19 -21.54 10.65
N PHE A 95 4.60 -22.16 9.53
CA PHE A 95 3.73 -22.56 8.44
C PHE A 95 4.05 -23.97 7.96
N GLY A 96 3.01 -24.68 7.48
CA GLY A 96 3.06 -25.96 6.82
C GLY A 96 2.57 -25.89 5.38
N VAL A 97 2.82 -26.96 4.62
CA VAL A 97 2.26 -27.11 3.25
C VAL A 97 0.74 -27.19 3.35
N GLY A 98 0.04 -26.39 2.55
CA GLY A 98 -1.42 -26.26 2.52
C GLY A 98 -1.94 -25.07 3.33
N ASP A 99 -1.09 -24.39 4.12
CA ASP A 99 -1.52 -23.21 4.85
C ASP A 99 -1.83 -22.05 3.88
N GLU A 100 -2.96 -21.40 4.08
CA GLU A 100 -3.27 -20.15 3.42
C GLU A 100 -2.55 -19.00 4.11
N VAL A 101 -1.91 -18.15 3.32
CA VAL A 101 -1.09 -17.05 3.81
C VAL A 101 -1.33 -15.77 3.04
N TRP A 102 -1.09 -14.63 3.69
CA TRP A 102 -1.12 -13.32 3.08
C TRP A 102 -0.12 -12.37 3.71
N GLY A 103 0.19 -11.26 3.03
CA GLY A 103 1.03 -10.21 3.61
C GLY A 103 1.64 -9.26 2.59
N ASP A 104 2.18 -8.16 3.11
CA ASP A 104 3.13 -7.29 2.42
C ASP A 104 4.52 -7.92 2.54
N VAL A 105 5.02 -8.48 1.45
CA VAL A 105 6.32 -9.14 1.36
C VAL A 105 7.42 -8.23 0.80
N SER A 106 7.21 -6.91 0.81
CA SER A 106 8.18 -5.94 0.30
C SER A 106 9.53 -5.95 1.03
N ALA A 107 9.56 -6.39 2.29
CA ALA A 107 10.80 -6.64 3.05
C ALA A 107 11.17 -8.13 3.12
N ALA A 108 10.39 -9.03 2.51
CA ALA A 108 10.50 -10.49 2.68
C ALA A 108 10.78 -11.24 1.37
N GLY A 109 11.03 -10.55 0.26
CA GLY A 109 11.46 -11.19 -0.99
C GLY A 109 10.75 -10.75 -2.25
N TRP A 110 9.58 -10.07 -2.18
CA TRP A 110 8.79 -9.69 -3.35
C TRP A 110 8.26 -10.92 -4.11
N GLY A 111 7.77 -10.72 -5.32
CA GLY A 111 7.44 -11.82 -6.23
C GLY A 111 5.95 -12.03 -6.48
N GLY A 112 5.08 -11.13 -6.01
CA GLY A 112 3.62 -11.24 -6.19
C GLY A 112 3.17 -11.23 -7.67
N TYR A 113 4.00 -10.74 -8.59
CA TYR A 113 3.70 -10.78 -10.03
C TYR A 113 4.25 -12.03 -10.70
N ALA A 114 4.03 -13.18 -10.06
CA ALA A 114 4.36 -14.51 -10.57
C ALA A 114 3.40 -15.57 -10.02
N GLU A 115 3.33 -16.74 -10.65
CA GLU A 115 2.51 -17.87 -10.18
C GLU A 115 2.99 -18.46 -8.84
N PHE A 116 4.30 -18.29 -8.53
CA PHE A 116 4.90 -18.72 -7.26
C PHE A 116 5.89 -17.67 -6.75
N ALA A 117 5.93 -17.48 -5.45
CA ALA A 117 6.85 -16.58 -4.77
C ALA A 117 7.57 -17.30 -3.62
N ALA A 118 8.91 -17.24 -3.59
CA ALA A 118 9.71 -17.72 -2.46
C ALA A 118 9.98 -16.54 -1.51
N VAL A 119 9.29 -16.49 -0.38
CA VAL A 119 9.30 -15.36 0.55
C VAL A 119 9.71 -15.78 1.96
N GLU A 120 10.26 -14.86 2.74
CA GLU A 120 10.56 -15.12 4.14
C GLU A 120 9.27 -15.36 4.92
N ALA A 121 9.23 -16.44 5.71
CA ALA A 121 8.04 -16.81 6.48
C ALA A 121 7.62 -15.70 7.45
N SER A 122 8.57 -14.93 8.00
CA SER A 122 8.30 -13.79 8.88
C SER A 122 7.51 -12.64 8.24
N GLY A 123 7.55 -12.54 6.90
CA GLY A 123 6.81 -11.55 6.11
C GLY A 123 5.36 -11.92 5.83
N LEU A 124 4.91 -13.07 6.31
CA LEU A 124 3.55 -13.57 6.08
C LEU A 124 2.75 -13.64 7.39
N ARG A 125 1.44 -13.66 7.24
CA ARG A 125 0.46 -13.97 8.29
C ARG A 125 -0.45 -15.10 7.80
N PRO A 126 -1.09 -15.85 8.72
CA PRO A 126 -2.17 -16.75 8.34
C PRO A 126 -3.20 -16.04 7.50
N GLY A 127 -3.62 -16.64 6.41
CA GLY A 127 -4.59 -16.05 5.49
C GLY A 127 -5.93 -15.76 6.16
N PRO A 128 -6.64 -14.70 5.76
CA PRO A 128 -7.94 -14.37 6.34
C PRO A 128 -8.98 -15.38 5.88
N VAL A 129 -9.56 -16.09 6.85
CA VAL A 129 -10.54 -17.14 6.55
C VAL A 129 -11.77 -16.57 5.86
N GLY A 130 -12.15 -17.16 4.73
CA GLY A 130 -13.40 -16.85 4.03
C GLY A 130 -13.38 -15.58 3.19
N LEU A 131 -12.28 -14.85 3.10
CA LEU A 131 -12.16 -13.73 2.18
C LEU A 131 -11.80 -14.22 0.77
N ASP A 132 -12.40 -13.57 -0.23
CA ASP A 132 -11.98 -13.74 -1.62
C ASP A 132 -10.49 -13.34 -1.78
N PRO A 133 -9.66 -14.11 -2.51
CA PRO A 133 -8.24 -13.80 -2.68
C PRO A 133 -7.98 -12.39 -3.24
N ALA A 134 -8.83 -11.90 -4.14
CA ALA A 134 -8.67 -10.55 -4.70
C ALA A 134 -8.94 -9.47 -3.63
N VAL A 135 -9.95 -9.69 -2.78
CA VAL A 135 -10.25 -8.80 -1.65
C VAL A 135 -9.09 -8.81 -0.65
N ALA A 136 -8.59 -9.99 -0.29
CA ALA A 136 -7.47 -10.15 0.63
C ALA A 136 -6.19 -9.47 0.09
N ALA A 137 -5.88 -9.62 -1.21
CA ALA A 137 -4.69 -9.02 -1.82
C ALA A 137 -4.71 -7.48 -1.86
N ALA A 138 -5.89 -6.87 -1.84
CA ALA A 138 -6.01 -5.41 -1.83
C ALA A 138 -5.60 -4.76 -0.50
N VAL A 139 -5.48 -5.54 0.60
CA VAL A 139 -5.35 -5.02 1.97
C VAL A 139 -3.93 -4.74 2.43
N PRO A 140 -2.92 -5.65 2.29
CA PRO A 140 -1.73 -5.62 3.14
C PRO A 140 -0.97 -4.29 3.08
N GLN A 141 -0.48 -3.86 1.92
CA GLN A 141 0.29 -2.62 1.84
C GLN A 141 -0.59 -1.38 1.96
N ALA A 142 -1.66 -1.29 1.18
CA ALA A 142 -2.50 -0.09 1.14
C ALA A 142 -3.25 0.14 2.45
N GLY A 143 -3.86 -0.89 3.01
CA GLY A 143 -4.52 -0.85 4.32
C GLY A 143 -3.53 -0.61 5.43
N GLY A 144 -2.36 -1.29 5.42
CA GLY A 144 -1.31 -1.12 6.41
C GLY A 144 -0.75 0.31 6.47
N LEU A 145 -0.57 0.98 5.31
CA LEU A 145 -0.19 2.39 5.27
C LEU A 145 -1.25 3.29 5.91
N ALA A 146 -2.52 3.06 5.59
CA ALA A 146 -3.63 3.84 6.15
C ALA A 146 -3.77 3.61 7.67
N TRP A 147 -3.67 2.35 8.13
CA TRP A 147 -3.70 2.01 9.55
C TRP A 147 -2.59 2.72 10.32
N GLN A 148 -1.36 2.53 9.90
CA GLN A 148 -0.21 3.13 10.59
C GLN A 148 -0.26 4.66 10.58
N ALA A 149 -0.74 5.26 9.47
CA ALA A 149 -0.88 6.71 9.38
C ALA A 149 -1.93 7.25 10.35
N LEU A 150 -3.06 6.58 10.51
CA LEU A 150 -4.16 7.04 11.36
C LEU A 150 -4.04 6.60 12.82
N VAL A 151 -3.69 5.31 13.05
CA VAL A 151 -3.70 4.72 14.39
C VAL A 151 -2.36 4.89 15.08
N ASP A 152 -1.25 4.44 14.44
CA ASP A 152 0.05 4.36 15.13
C ASP A 152 0.70 5.74 15.27
N VAL A 153 0.65 6.55 14.19
CA VAL A 153 1.35 7.85 14.11
C VAL A 153 0.39 9.01 14.31
N GLY A 154 -0.73 9.01 13.59
CA GLY A 154 -1.77 10.03 13.68
C GLY A 154 -2.54 9.99 15.00
N ARG A 155 -2.70 8.83 15.60
CA ARG A 155 -3.43 8.61 16.86
C ARG A 155 -4.79 9.29 16.85
N VAL A 156 -5.52 9.06 15.76
CA VAL A 156 -6.83 9.65 15.55
C VAL A 156 -7.80 9.20 16.62
N THR A 157 -8.56 10.14 17.16
CA THR A 157 -9.61 9.90 18.15
C THR A 157 -10.97 10.41 17.66
N ALA A 158 -12.04 9.91 18.25
CA ALA A 158 -13.40 10.31 17.90
C ALA A 158 -13.61 11.83 18.04
N GLY A 159 -14.30 12.43 17.07
CA GLY A 159 -14.58 13.86 17.01
C GLY A 159 -13.46 14.73 16.42
N GLU A 160 -12.28 14.18 16.16
CA GLU A 160 -11.21 14.91 15.48
C GLU A 160 -11.54 15.12 13.98
N ARG A 161 -11.10 16.25 13.45
CA ARG A 161 -11.22 16.56 12.03
C ARG A 161 -9.98 16.14 11.28
N VAL A 162 -10.14 15.16 10.38
CA VAL A 162 -9.06 14.50 9.65
C VAL A 162 -9.12 14.88 8.17
N LEU A 163 -8.03 15.43 7.64
CA LEU A 163 -7.84 15.64 6.21
C LEU A 163 -7.07 14.44 5.61
N VAL A 164 -7.62 13.82 4.57
CA VAL A 164 -6.95 12.79 3.78
C VAL A 164 -6.72 13.31 2.36
N VAL A 165 -5.45 13.47 1.97
CA VAL A 165 -5.05 13.91 0.62
C VAL A 165 -4.63 12.70 -0.21
N GLY A 166 -5.20 12.54 -1.40
CA GLY A 166 -5.09 11.32 -2.22
C GLY A 166 -6.14 10.27 -1.81
N ALA A 167 -7.31 10.74 -1.40
CA ALA A 167 -8.38 9.98 -0.73
C ALA A 167 -8.99 8.86 -1.59
N GLY A 168 -9.01 9.00 -2.91
CA GLY A 168 -9.57 7.99 -3.83
C GLY A 168 -8.55 7.01 -4.40
N GLY A 169 -7.29 7.06 -3.95
CA GLY A 169 -6.25 6.10 -4.27
C GLY A 169 -6.27 4.86 -3.37
N GLY A 170 -5.34 3.91 -3.58
CA GLY A 170 -5.30 2.65 -2.84
C GLY A 170 -5.35 2.85 -1.31
N ALA A 171 -4.34 3.46 -0.72
CA ALA A 171 -4.31 3.71 0.72
C ALA A 171 -5.35 4.75 1.16
N GLY A 172 -5.72 5.71 0.30
CA GLY A 172 -6.71 6.75 0.59
C GLY A 172 -8.10 6.20 0.86
N THR A 173 -8.55 5.23 0.07
CA THR A 173 -9.87 4.59 0.26
C THR A 173 -9.97 3.85 1.58
N PHE A 174 -8.86 3.24 2.06
CA PHE A 174 -8.78 2.69 3.41
C PHE A 174 -8.76 3.79 4.46
N ALA A 175 -7.98 4.88 4.24
CA ALA A 175 -7.85 5.95 5.21
C ALA A 175 -9.20 6.65 5.50
N ILE A 176 -10.03 6.91 4.48
CA ILE A 176 -11.37 7.48 4.68
C ILE A 176 -12.21 6.55 5.57
N GLN A 177 -12.29 5.28 5.25
CA GLN A 177 -13.13 4.32 5.96
C GLN A 177 -12.64 4.10 7.39
N LEU A 178 -11.32 3.97 7.59
CA LEU A 178 -10.72 3.80 8.92
C LEU A 178 -10.91 5.05 9.78
N ALA A 179 -10.67 6.26 9.26
CA ALA A 179 -10.88 7.49 10.02
C ALA A 179 -12.35 7.64 10.44
N ARG A 180 -13.29 7.31 9.55
CA ARG A 180 -14.72 7.25 9.88
C ARG A 180 -15.02 6.20 10.96
N HIS A 181 -14.45 4.99 10.84
CA HIS A 181 -14.61 3.92 11.83
C HIS A 181 -14.11 4.35 13.21
N LEU A 182 -13.04 5.15 13.27
CA LEU A 182 -12.51 5.75 14.49
C LEU A 182 -13.36 6.92 15.02
N GLY A 183 -14.45 7.29 14.35
CA GLY A 183 -15.37 8.37 14.77
C GLY A 183 -14.90 9.78 14.41
N ALA A 184 -14.00 9.93 13.46
CA ALA A 184 -13.52 11.25 13.02
C ALA A 184 -14.46 11.92 12.01
N ASP A 185 -14.41 13.28 11.96
CA ASP A 185 -14.96 14.09 10.87
C ASP A 185 -13.95 14.10 9.70
N VAL A 186 -14.30 13.47 8.57
CA VAL A 186 -13.34 13.19 7.50
C VAL A 186 -13.52 14.11 6.32
N VAL A 187 -12.47 14.85 5.99
CA VAL A 187 -12.34 15.65 4.77
C VAL A 187 -11.45 14.89 3.78
N GLY A 188 -11.98 14.58 2.60
CA GLY A 188 -11.23 13.89 1.54
C GLY A 188 -10.85 14.82 0.41
N VAL A 189 -9.64 14.69 -0.13
CA VAL A 189 -9.17 15.44 -1.30
C VAL A 189 -8.68 14.47 -2.36
N ASP A 190 -9.23 14.57 -3.58
CA ASP A 190 -8.70 13.89 -4.76
C ASP A 190 -9.18 14.62 -6.03
N ARG A 191 -8.74 14.16 -7.20
CA ARG A 191 -9.14 14.71 -8.49
C ARG A 191 -10.64 14.50 -8.75
N ALA A 192 -11.23 15.33 -9.60
CA ALA A 192 -12.64 15.31 -9.99
C ALA A 192 -13.20 13.91 -10.24
N ALA A 193 -12.46 13.08 -10.99
CA ALA A 193 -12.87 11.70 -11.34
C ALA A 193 -13.05 10.76 -10.13
N LYS A 194 -12.59 11.13 -8.93
CA LYS A 194 -12.64 10.30 -7.72
C LYS A 194 -13.51 10.89 -6.62
N VAL A 195 -14.02 12.11 -6.79
CA VAL A 195 -14.83 12.83 -5.78
C VAL A 195 -16.05 12.01 -5.33
N ASP A 196 -16.78 11.41 -6.27
CA ASP A 196 -17.97 10.63 -5.92
C ASP A 196 -17.63 9.35 -5.15
N LEU A 197 -16.52 8.68 -5.49
CA LEU A 197 -16.02 7.55 -4.72
C LEU A 197 -15.70 7.96 -3.28
N VAL A 198 -14.94 9.05 -3.11
CA VAL A 198 -14.52 9.52 -1.78
C VAL A 198 -15.74 9.88 -0.92
N ARG A 199 -16.75 10.49 -1.53
CA ARG A 199 -18.04 10.79 -0.85
C ARG A 199 -18.78 9.51 -0.44
N ALA A 200 -18.85 8.52 -1.35
CA ALA A 200 -19.52 7.25 -1.08
C ALA A 200 -18.83 6.44 0.03
N LEU A 201 -17.51 6.61 0.23
CA LEU A 201 -16.76 5.98 1.32
C LEU A 201 -17.00 6.66 2.68
N GLY A 202 -17.71 7.79 2.70
CA GLY A 202 -18.16 8.44 3.93
C GLY A 202 -17.35 9.65 4.38
N ALA A 203 -16.59 10.29 3.47
CA ALA A 203 -16.06 11.62 3.74
C ALA A 203 -17.21 12.63 3.87
N THR A 204 -17.19 13.44 4.94
CA THR A 204 -18.23 14.45 5.22
C THR A 204 -18.09 15.66 4.30
N VAL A 205 -16.87 15.97 3.92
CA VAL A 205 -16.52 17.01 2.93
C VAL A 205 -15.56 16.40 1.91
N VAL A 206 -15.80 16.66 0.62
CA VAL A 206 -14.91 16.24 -0.45
C VAL A 206 -14.51 17.46 -1.27
N ILE A 207 -13.20 17.64 -1.41
CA ILE A 207 -12.58 18.73 -2.14
C ILE A 207 -12.00 18.18 -3.44
N ASP A 208 -12.39 18.80 -4.56
CA ASP A 208 -11.85 18.50 -5.87
C ASP A 208 -10.48 19.18 -6.05
N ALA A 209 -9.43 18.39 -6.18
CA ALA A 209 -8.08 18.89 -6.37
C ALA A 209 -7.83 19.50 -7.77
N ASP A 210 -8.71 19.24 -8.73
CA ASP A 210 -8.66 19.82 -10.08
C ASP A 210 -9.35 21.20 -10.15
N ASP A 211 -10.12 21.58 -9.12
CA ASP A 211 -10.71 22.91 -9.02
C ASP A 211 -9.66 23.93 -8.49
N PRO A 212 -9.23 24.90 -9.30
CA PRO A 212 -8.22 25.88 -8.89
C PRO A 212 -8.70 26.82 -7.77
N ALA A 213 -10.01 26.91 -7.54
CA ALA A 213 -10.58 27.71 -6.44
C ALA A 213 -10.62 26.93 -5.12
N ALA A 214 -10.47 25.62 -5.14
CA ALA A 214 -10.55 24.75 -3.97
C ALA A 214 -9.15 24.48 -3.39
N ASP A 215 -8.76 25.17 -2.32
CA ASP A 215 -7.51 24.86 -1.59
C ASP A 215 -7.85 24.22 -0.24
N PRO A 216 -7.55 22.92 -0.06
CA PRO A 216 -7.82 22.23 1.21
C PRO A 216 -7.03 22.81 2.40
N PHE A 217 -6.05 23.64 2.13
CA PHE A 217 -5.19 24.30 3.13
C PHE A 217 -5.47 25.80 3.28
N ALA A 218 -6.57 26.33 2.71
CA ALA A 218 -6.89 27.77 2.75
C ALA A 218 -7.08 28.26 4.19
N ASP A 219 -7.82 27.49 5.00
CA ASP A 219 -8.16 27.88 6.37
C ASP A 219 -7.03 27.52 7.35
N ALA A 220 -6.73 28.44 8.24
CA ALA A 220 -5.83 28.20 9.34
C ALA A 220 -6.52 27.37 10.44
N ALA A 221 -5.74 26.51 11.10
CA ALA A 221 -6.21 25.68 12.21
C ALA A 221 -7.50 24.90 11.92
N ALA A 222 -7.61 24.36 10.69
CA ALA A 222 -8.80 23.65 10.24
C ALA A 222 -8.83 22.17 10.67
N TYR A 223 -7.66 21.55 10.87
CA TYR A 223 -7.53 20.10 11.03
C TYR A 223 -6.77 19.70 12.30
N ASP A 224 -7.21 18.62 12.94
CA ASP A 224 -6.51 17.96 14.04
C ASP A 224 -5.44 17.01 13.50
N VAL A 225 -5.77 16.29 12.41
CA VAL A 225 -4.85 15.38 11.72
C VAL A 225 -4.90 15.62 10.22
N ILE A 226 -3.72 15.59 9.60
CA ILE A 226 -3.57 15.57 8.14
C ILE A 226 -2.80 14.30 7.78
N VAL A 227 -3.41 13.43 6.95
CA VAL A 227 -2.74 12.30 6.31
C VAL A 227 -2.56 12.63 4.83
N ASP A 228 -1.30 12.80 4.41
CA ASP A 228 -1.01 13.17 3.03
C ASP A 228 -0.24 12.04 2.31
N LEU A 229 -0.94 11.42 1.34
CA LEU A 229 -0.44 10.30 0.54
C LEU A 229 0.33 10.75 -0.71
N VAL A 230 0.24 12.04 -1.05
CA VAL A 230 0.82 12.63 -2.28
C VAL A 230 1.55 13.96 -2.00
N ALA A 231 2.06 14.13 -0.81
CA ALA A 231 2.57 15.37 -0.25
C ALA A 231 3.45 16.19 -1.22
N SER A 232 2.99 17.38 -1.55
CA SER A 232 3.65 18.28 -2.48
C SER A 232 3.78 19.72 -1.94
N ARG A 233 3.09 20.06 -0.86
CA ARG A 233 3.06 21.41 -0.28
C ARG A 233 4.26 21.67 0.63
N PRO A 234 4.65 22.96 0.80
CA PRO A 234 5.64 23.33 1.81
C PRO A 234 5.14 23.03 3.23
N ARG A 235 6.06 22.69 4.14
CA ARG A 235 5.72 22.39 5.55
C ARG A 235 4.99 23.54 6.27
N SER A 236 5.20 24.79 5.86
CA SER A 236 4.50 25.97 6.40
C SER A 236 3.00 25.93 6.12
N THR A 237 2.60 25.42 4.96
CA THR A 237 1.19 25.22 4.58
C THR A 237 0.52 24.24 5.53
N TYR A 238 1.13 23.08 5.79
CA TYR A 238 0.60 22.10 6.74
C TYR A 238 0.50 22.65 8.16
N ARG A 239 1.56 23.35 8.64
CA ARG A 239 1.54 23.96 9.97
C ARG A 239 0.40 24.96 10.15
N ARG A 240 0.18 25.80 9.14
CA ARG A 240 -0.94 26.78 9.18
C ARG A 240 -2.30 26.07 9.26
N ALA A 241 -2.49 25.00 8.50
CA ALA A 241 -3.76 24.27 8.44
C ALA A 241 -4.02 23.42 9.69
N LEU A 242 -2.99 23.02 10.42
CA LEU A 242 -3.11 22.26 11.67
C LEU A 242 -3.53 23.15 12.84
N ARG A 243 -4.43 22.65 13.67
CA ARG A 243 -4.74 23.19 14.99
C ARG A 243 -3.52 23.11 15.93
N PRO A 244 -3.47 23.89 17.02
CA PRO A 244 -2.52 23.63 18.10
C PRO A 244 -2.59 22.17 18.55
N GLY A 245 -1.44 21.50 18.72
CA GLY A 245 -1.37 20.07 19.03
C GLY A 245 -1.63 19.13 17.83
N GLY A 246 -1.97 19.66 16.65
CA GLY A 246 -2.30 18.91 15.46
C GLY A 246 -1.12 18.10 14.88
N ARG A 247 -1.43 17.09 14.08
CA ARG A 247 -0.44 16.11 13.57
C ARG A 247 -0.54 15.98 12.05
N LEU A 248 0.59 16.13 11.36
CA LEU A 248 0.77 15.74 9.96
C LEU A 248 1.46 14.38 9.90
N VAL A 249 0.90 13.47 9.09
CA VAL A 249 1.54 12.22 8.69
C VAL A 249 1.70 12.21 7.17
N VAL A 250 2.92 12.33 6.70
CA VAL A 250 3.27 12.18 5.27
C VAL A 250 3.56 10.72 5.00
N VAL A 251 2.81 10.13 4.08
CA VAL A 251 2.97 8.73 3.67
C VAL A 251 3.80 8.62 2.39
N GLY A 252 3.55 9.51 1.43
CA GLY A 252 4.28 9.59 0.17
C GLY A 252 4.27 11.00 -0.39
N GLY A 253 4.96 11.21 -1.53
CA GLY A 253 4.94 12.51 -2.19
C GLY A 253 6.30 12.96 -2.73
N SER A 254 6.44 14.26 -2.96
CA SER A 254 7.67 14.82 -3.53
C SER A 254 8.87 14.65 -2.59
N THR A 255 10.02 14.28 -3.15
CA THR A 255 11.27 14.12 -2.38
C THR A 255 11.60 15.36 -1.55
N ARG A 256 11.32 16.55 -2.07
CA ARG A 256 11.53 17.83 -1.38
C ARG A 256 10.67 17.94 -0.12
N THR A 257 9.38 17.64 -0.22
CA THR A 257 8.45 17.67 0.92
C THR A 257 8.83 16.61 1.95
N ILE A 258 9.08 15.37 1.51
CA ILE A 258 9.55 14.27 2.36
C ILE A 258 10.80 14.67 3.15
N ALA A 259 11.84 15.18 2.48
CA ALA A 259 13.07 15.61 3.15
C ALA A 259 12.83 16.76 4.14
N SER A 260 11.98 17.74 3.77
CA SER A 260 11.68 18.89 4.64
C SER A 260 10.91 18.49 5.90
N VAL A 261 10.00 17.49 5.80
CA VAL A 261 9.27 16.95 6.94
C VAL A 261 10.18 16.07 7.80
N ALA A 262 10.96 15.18 7.19
CA ALA A 262 11.93 14.35 7.91
C ALA A 262 12.93 15.19 8.74
N ALA A 263 13.36 16.33 8.20
CA ALA A 263 14.26 17.25 8.91
C ALA A 263 13.68 17.84 10.21
N THR A 264 12.36 17.77 10.43
CA THR A 264 11.74 18.20 11.71
C THR A 264 12.01 17.19 12.84
N GLY A 265 12.40 15.95 12.50
CA GLY A 265 12.56 14.85 13.44
C GLY A 265 11.27 14.49 14.19
N GLY A 266 10.10 14.93 13.70
CA GLY A 266 8.81 14.76 14.37
C GLY A 266 8.67 15.53 15.69
N ARG A 267 9.56 16.48 15.96
CA ARG A 267 9.53 17.31 17.19
C ARG A 267 8.35 18.28 17.13
N PRO A 268 7.63 18.48 18.26
CA PRO A 268 6.58 19.47 18.32
C PRO A 268 7.14 20.89 18.15
N ASP A 269 6.40 21.75 17.48
CA ASP A 269 6.67 23.20 17.46
C ASP A 269 6.13 23.88 18.72
N ALA A 270 6.21 25.23 18.77
CA ALA A 270 5.76 26.04 19.92
C ALA A 270 4.28 25.87 20.27
N GLU A 271 3.46 25.46 19.30
CA GLU A 271 2.02 25.18 19.47
C GLU A 271 1.73 23.67 19.61
N GLY A 272 2.76 22.85 19.79
CA GLY A 272 2.62 21.40 19.95
C GLY A 272 2.36 20.62 18.66
N ARG A 273 2.38 21.27 17.48
CA ARG A 273 2.13 20.59 16.19
C ARG A 273 3.30 19.69 15.83
N THR A 274 3.02 18.51 15.33
CA THR A 274 4.04 17.57 14.87
C THR A 274 3.89 17.26 13.38
N LEU A 275 5.02 17.19 12.67
CA LEU A 275 5.09 16.80 11.27
C LEU A 275 5.96 15.55 11.18
N ARG A 276 5.40 14.43 10.73
CA ARG A 276 6.09 13.14 10.69
C ARG A 276 6.04 12.51 9.30
N LEU A 277 7.13 11.90 8.89
CA LEU A 277 7.15 10.95 7.80
C LEU A 277 6.77 9.58 8.34
N LEU A 278 5.87 8.88 7.68
CA LEU A 278 5.54 7.50 8.02
C LEU A 278 6.73 6.58 7.68
N ALA A 279 7.33 6.00 8.70
CA ALA A 279 8.26 4.88 8.55
C ALA A 279 7.44 3.59 8.53
N ALA A 280 6.86 3.29 7.39
CA ALA A 280 5.95 2.15 7.24
C ALA A 280 6.65 0.83 7.55
N LYS A 281 5.97 -0.03 8.29
CA LYS A 281 6.38 -1.40 8.59
C LYS A 281 5.47 -2.35 7.80
N PRO A 282 6.02 -3.26 6.99
CA PRO A 282 5.21 -4.27 6.33
C PRO A 282 4.32 -5.02 7.34
N ASN A 283 3.08 -5.28 6.95
CA ASN A 283 2.07 -5.95 7.76
C ASN A 283 1.67 -5.23 9.08
N GLY A 284 1.99 -3.95 9.24
CA GLY A 284 1.52 -3.17 10.39
C GLY A 284 0.00 -3.03 10.40
N GLY A 285 -0.66 -3.54 11.46
CA GLY A 285 -2.12 -3.54 11.60
C GLY A 285 -2.86 -4.53 10.70
N LEU A 286 -2.15 -5.52 10.11
CA LEU A 286 -2.77 -6.43 9.13
C LEU A 286 -3.84 -7.34 9.73
N ASP A 287 -3.63 -7.80 10.97
CA ASP A 287 -4.58 -8.68 11.66
C ASP A 287 -5.88 -7.92 11.98
N GLU A 288 -5.75 -6.69 12.49
CA GLU A 288 -6.89 -5.79 12.77
C GLU A 288 -7.64 -5.42 11.48
N LEU A 289 -6.91 -5.11 10.42
CA LEU A 289 -7.49 -4.84 9.12
C LEU A 289 -8.24 -6.05 8.57
N GLY A 290 -7.68 -7.25 8.72
CA GLY A 290 -8.34 -8.50 8.34
C GLY A 290 -9.69 -8.66 9.06
N ALA A 291 -9.75 -8.39 10.36
CA ALA A 291 -10.98 -8.43 11.13
C ALA A 291 -12.00 -7.38 10.69
N LEU A 292 -11.55 -6.14 10.41
CA LEU A 292 -12.42 -5.06 9.91
C LEU A 292 -12.99 -5.37 8.52
N VAL A 293 -12.21 -5.98 7.65
CA VAL A 293 -12.67 -6.39 6.31
C VAL A 293 -13.63 -7.56 6.43
N ALA A 294 -13.33 -8.57 7.24
CA ALA A 294 -14.19 -9.73 7.45
C ALA A 294 -15.57 -9.34 8.05
N SER A 295 -15.60 -8.32 8.91
CA SER A 295 -16.85 -7.79 9.47
C SER A 295 -17.60 -6.83 8.55
N GLY A 296 -17.02 -6.43 7.42
CA GLY A 296 -17.58 -5.42 6.52
C GLY A 296 -17.47 -3.97 7.02
N ALA A 297 -16.78 -3.72 8.13
CA ALA A 297 -16.55 -2.37 8.64
C ALA A 297 -15.63 -1.55 7.71
N VAL A 298 -14.74 -2.21 7.01
CA VAL A 298 -13.90 -1.66 5.95
C VAL A 298 -14.04 -2.53 4.71
N THR A 299 -14.32 -1.94 3.55
CA THR A 299 -14.45 -2.65 2.28
C THR A 299 -13.35 -2.19 1.33
N PRO A 300 -12.43 -3.07 0.92
CA PRO A 300 -11.44 -2.74 -0.08
C PRO A 300 -12.11 -2.33 -1.40
N VAL A 301 -11.71 -1.18 -1.93
CA VAL A 301 -12.19 -0.72 -3.24
C VAL A 301 -11.27 -1.31 -4.32
N ILE A 302 -11.80 -2.23 -5.10
CA ILE A 302 -11.09 -2.86 -6.22
C ILE A 302 -11.70 -2.31 -7.51
N GLU A 303 -10.90 -1.58 -8.29
CA GLU A 303 -11.35 -1.05 -9.58
C GLU A 303 -11.40 -2.15 -10.65
N GLU A 304 -10.37 -3.02 -10.66
CA GLU A 304 -10.26 -4.09 -11.65
C GLU A 304 -9.38 -5.23 -11.14
N VAL A 305 -9.73 -6.46 -11.55
CA VAL A 305 -8.92 -7.66 -11.39
C VAL A 305 -8.32 -8.03 -12.74
N LEU A 306 -7.01 -8.18 -12.81
CA LEU A 306 -6.23 -8.30 -14.03
C LEU A 306 -5.37 -9.56 -14.02
N PRO A 307 -5.12 -10.20 -15.18
CA PRO A 307 -4.14 -11.28 -15.29
C PRO A 307 -2.70 -10.72 -15.30
N LEU A 308 -1.70 -11.61 -15.15
CA LEU A 308 -0.27 -11.24 -15.13
C LEU A 308 0.16 -10.42 -16.36
N GLU A 309 -0.37 -10.74 -17.53
CA GLU A 309 -0.05 -10.08 -18.79
C GLU A 309 -0.30 -8.57 -18.76
N ARG A 310 -1.27 -8.14 -17.93
CA ARG A 310 -1.68 -6.73 -17.81
C ARG A 310 -0.97 -5.97 -16.68
N VAL A 311 0.01 -6.56 -16.00
CA VAL A 311 0.83 -5.84 -14.98
C VAL A 311 1.47 -4.57 -15.54
N PRO A 312 2.03 -4.53 -16.78
CA PRO A 312 2.57 -3.29 -17.33
C PRO A 312 1.54 -2.17 -17.44
N GLU A 313 0.33 -2.49 -17.89
CA GLU A 313 -0.79 -1.56 -17.97
C GLU A 313 -1.21 -1.07 -16.58
N ALA A 314 -1.35 -1.99 -15.64
CA ALA A 314 -1.72 -1.66 -14.27
C ALA A 314 -0.74 -0.68 -13.61
N LEU A 315 0.56 -0.89 -13.80
CA LEU A 315 1.59 0.01 -13.30
C LEU A 315 1.59 1.37 -14.03
N ALA A 316 1.28 1.42 -15.32
CA ALA A 316 1.11 2.69 -16.03
C ALA A 316 -0.04 3.51 -15.42
N ARG A 317 -1.19 2.89 -15.17
CA ARG A 317 -2.36 3.54 -14.54
C ARG A 317 -2.06 4.05 -13.13
N ILE A 318 -1.26 3.32 -12.34
CA ILE A 318 -0.77 3.81 -11.04
C ILE A 318 0.10 5.06 -11.24
N GLY A 319 1.02 5.03 -12.22
CA GLY A 319 1.91 6.15 -12.53
C GLY A 319 1.18 7.42 -12.96
N ASP A 320 0.06 7.28 -13.66
CA ASP A 320 -0.80 8.39 -14.13
C ASP A 320 -1.74 8.89 -13.01
N GLY A 321 -1.82 8.16 -11.89
CA GLY A 321 -2.70 8.51 -10.76
C GLY A 321 -4.20 8.36 -11.06
N THR A 322 -4.57 7.59 -12.09
CA THR A 322 -5.96 7.44 -12.56
C THR A 322 -6.75 6.38 -11.78
N VAL A 323 -6.06 5.45 -11.13
CA VAL A 323 -6.68 4.30 -10.43
C VAL A 323 -7.56 4.75 -9.26
N ARG A 324 -8.76 4.19 -9.18
CA ARG A 324 -9.75 4.38 -8.11
C ARG A 324 -9.68 3.19 -7.14
N GLY A 325 -9.02 3.39 -6.00
CA GLY A 325 -8.73 2.28 -5.08
C GLY A 325 -7.58 1.40 -5.57
N LYS A 326 -7.82 0.10 -5.73
CA LYS A 326 -6.80 -0.92 -6.01
C LYS A 326 -7.00 -1.60 -7.36
N LEU A 327 -5.89 -1.99 -7.96
CA LEU A 327 -5.82 -2.99 -9.03
C LEU A 327 -5.25 -4.28 -8.44
N VAL A 328 -5.90 -5.39 -8.73
CA VAL A 328 -5.50 -6.72 -8.26
C VAL A 328 -5.02 -7.55 -9.44
N ILE A 329 -3.97 -8.33 -9.21
CA ILE A 329 -3.40 -9.27 -10.19
C ILE A 329 -3.69 -10.69 -9.74
N MET A 330 -4.29 -11.49 -10.62
CA MET A 330 -4.45 -12.94 -10.42
C MET A 330 -3.57 -13.66 -11.45
N PRO A 331 -2.52 -14.36 -11.00
CA PRO A 331 -1.57 -15.06 -11.88
C PRO A 331 -2.17 -16.21 -12.67
#